data_6076d9ec17fb7cc4fe5a3f3ccd5ceabd
#
_entry.id   6076d9ec17fb7cc4fe5a3f3ccd5ceabd
#
_cell.length_a   1.000
_cell.length_b   1.000
_cell.length_c   1.000
_cell.angle_alpha   90.00
_cell.angle_beta   90.00
_cell.angle_gamma   90.00
#
_symmetry.space_group_name_H-M   'P 1'
#
loop_
_entity.id
_entity.type
_entity.pdbx_description
1 polymer ?
#
loop_
_entity_poly.entity_id
_entity_poly.type
_entity_poly.pdbx_seq_one_letter_code
_entity_poly.pdbx_strand_id
1 'polypeptide(L)'
;MSIQLRYAARSHIGLVRKNNQDSGYAGPHLLVLADGMGGPAGGDIASSVAVAHLAPLDDDTHAAEDLLDLLRKAVQEAHEELVARSSAHEELAGLGTTCVALLRSGNKIAMVHIGDSRAYLLRDHELTQVTTDHSFVQYLVETGEITAEEAAHHPKRSVLLRVLGDMDGDVTLDESVRAAVVGDRWLLCSDGLSGVVSAETIHEVLEETETPEECCEHLVALALRSGGPDNITCVVADVVDSDEQLTPTAVQVVGAASTQPAGASIGESTPAERAAMLRRGKPLDEDAAVVVPADPRRMSVRAKIFGALTVLVLLVAAGLGLHTAYRWSQTQYFLGVADDEVTLFQGIHQSVLGFKLYEPVKELGVHDSQLSPALRTRLEQTITLSSRSDAKKLLQDWQTANLVTPRETAPVPSQTATLTPNATQSTSTNAPPSATGDDTAATSTGENNPATSNGEAP
;
A
#
# COMPACT_ATOMS: atom_id res chain seq x y z
N MET A 1 -27.65 6.29 34.09
CA MET A 1 -26.48 5.52 34.54
C MET A 1 -25.25 6.19 33.94
N SER A 2 -24.29 6.50 34.77
CA SER A 2 -22.99 6.98 34.33
C SER A 2 -22.12 5.79 34.06
N ILE A 3 -21.31 5.82 33.01
CA ILE A 3 -20.42 4.72 32.62
C ILE A 3 -18.97 5.17 32.62
N GLN A 4 -18.06 4.21 32.75
CA GLN A 4 -16.62 4.39 32.60
C GLN A 4 -16.04 3.25 31.77
N LEU A 5 -14.80 3.41 31.29
CA LEU A 5 -14.09 2.38 30.54
C LEU A 5 -13.03 1.75 31.45
N ARG A 6 -12.99 0.41 31.47
CA ARG A 6 -11.85 -0.39 31.94
C ARG A 6 -11.11 -0.86 30.68
N TYR A 7 -9.85 -0.52 30.52
CA TYR A 7 -9.16 -0.64 29.25
C TYR A 7 -7.75 -1.21 29.37
N ALA A 8 -7.29 -1.83 28.30
CA ALA A 8 -5.91 -2.25 28.10
C ALA A 8 -5.49 -2.15 26.64
N ALA A 9 -4.19 -2.00 26.42
CA ALA A 9 -3.58 -2.05 25.09
C ALA A 9 -2.31 -2.93 25.14
N ARG A 10 -2.07 -3.69 24.05
CA ARG A 10 -0.84 -4.44 23.83
C ARG A 10 -0.43 -4.33 22.38
N SER A 11 0.86 -4.24 22.15
CA SER A 11 1.46 -4.26 20.82
C SER A 11 2.70 -5.12 20.80
N HIS A 12 2.87 -5.92 19.76
CA HIS A 12 4.00 -6.80 19.56
C HIS A 12 4.50 -6.72 18.10
N ILE A 13 5.82 -6.71 17.93
CA ILE A 13 6.46 -6.61 16.61
C ILE A 13 6.15 -7.78 15.67
N GLY A 14 5.59 -8.90 16.18
CA GLY A 14 5.46 -10.15 15.45
C GLY A 14 6.75 -10.97 15.43
N LEU A 15 6.82 -11.97 14.55
CA LEU A 15 7.97 -12.86 14.41
C LEU A 15 8.77 -12.64 13.13
N VAL A 16 8.22 -11.88 12.16
CA VAL A 16 8.79 -11.68 10.83
C VAL A 16 9.29 -10.24 10.62
N ARG A 17 8.58 -9.26 11.17
CA ARG A 17 8.90 -7.83 11.01
C ARG A 17 10.15 -7.45 11.83
N LYS A 18 10.86 -6.40 11.41
CA LYS A 18 12.08 -5.90 12.08
C LYS A 18 11.80 -4.72 13.00
N ASN A 19 10.74 -3.99 12.76
CA ASN A 19 10.27 -2.84 13.53
C ASN A 19 8.76 -2.96 13.73
N ASN A 20 8.26 -2.28 14.75
CA ASN A 20 6.84 -2.15 14.99
C ASN A 20 6.36 -0.82 14.40
N GLN A 21 5.45 -0.89 13.45
CA GLN A 21 4.85 0.26 12.78
C GLN A 21 3.42 0.54 13.27
N ASP A 22 2.86 -0.34 14.09
CA ASP A 22 1.57 -0.11 14.75
C ASP A 22 1.73 0.85 15.92
N SER A 23 0.66 1.59 16.23
CA SER A 23 0.50 2.39 17.43
C SER A 23 -0.89 2.19 18.02
N GLY A 24 -0.96 2.12 19.35
CA GLY A 24 -2.22 2.01 20.08
C GLY A 24 -2.25 2.97 21.27
N TYR A 25 -3.46 3.43 21.60
CA TYR A 25 -3.76 4.27 22.74
C TYR A 25 -5.00 3.76 23.46
N ALA A 26 -4.94 3.65 24.79
CA ALA A 26 -6.08 3.32 25.62
C ALA A 26 -6.12 4.24 26.84
N GLY A 27 -7.22 4.95 26.97
CA GLY A 27 -7.49 5.88 28.06
C GLY A 27 -8.96 5.89 28.50
N PRO A 28 -9.30 6.67 29.53
CA PRO A 28 -10.64 6.68 30.12
C PRO A 28 -11.75 7.14 29.16
N HIS A 29 -11.41 7.92 28.14
CA HIS A 29 -12.39 8.46 27.19
C HIS A 29 -12.07 8.12 25.74
N LEU A 30 -10.82 7.73 25.44
CA LEU A 30 -10.33 7.55 24.08
C LEU A 30 -9.63 6.19 23.91
N LEU A 31 -9.99 5.50 22.82
CA LEU A 31 -9.28 4.32 22.34
C LEU A 31 -8.85 4.60 20.90
N VAL A 32 -7.60 4.33 20.57
CA VAL A 32 -7.07 4.50 19.20
C VAL A 32 -6.21 3.32 18.81
N LEU A 33 -6.30 2.92 17.55
CA LEU A 33 -5.39 2.01 16.90
C LEU A 33 -5.04 2.55 15.52
N ALA A 34 -3.76 2.53 15.18
CA ALA A 34 -3.23 2.95 13.89
C ALA A 34 -2.16 1.95 13.44
N ASP A 35 -2.33 1.37 12.26
CA ASP A 35 -1.40 0.46 11.61
C ASP A 35 -0.66 1.23 10.52
N GLY A 36 0.63 1.41 10.72
CA GLY A 36 1.46 2.26 9.89
C GLY A 36 2.07 1.52 8.70
N MET A 37 2.03 2.14 7.54
CA MET A 37 2.60 1.65 6.29
C MET A 37 3.55 2.66 5.65
N GLY A 38 4.41 2.21 4.72
CA GLY A 38 5.27 3.11 3.97
C GLY A 38 6.77 2.90 4.21
N GLY A 39 7.34 1.82 3.68
CA GLY A 39 8.77 1.55 3.68
C GLY A 39 9.39 1.31 5.06
N PRO A 40 10.75 1.27 5.16
CA PRO A 40 11.44 0.89 6.40
C PRO A 40 11.33 1.91 7.54
N ALA A 41 10.94 3.16 7.29
CA ALA A 41 10.97 4.26 8.27
C ALA A 41 9.77 5.21 8.14
N GLY A 42 8.68 4.82 7.48
CA GLY A 42 7.53 5.69 7.31
C GLY A 42 6.34 5.33 8.18
N GLY A 43 6.05 4.03 8.31
CA GLY A 43 4.86 3.56 9.01
C GLY A 43 4.84 3.85 10.50
N ASP A 44 5.97 3.70 11.19
CA ASP A 44 6.11 4.02 12.62
C ASP A 44 5.88 5.52 12.90
N ILE A 45 6.33 6.38 11.99
CA ILE A 45 6.05 7.81 12.06
C ILE A 45 4.56 8.07 11.82
N ALA A 46 3.96 7.44 10.79
CA ALA A 46 2.59 7.70 10.43
C ALA A 46 1.61 7.32 11.54
N SER A 47 1.74 6.11 12.10
CA SER A 47 0.88 5.66 13.20
C SER A 47 1.09 6.47 14.48
N SER A 48 2.34 6.90 14.75
CA SER A 48 2.65 7.75 15.92
C SER A 48 2.04 9.16 15.79
N VAL A 49 2.05 9.75 14.60
CA VAL A 49 1.41 11.05 14.31
C VAL A 49 -0.10 10.95 14.51
N ALA A 50 -0.76 9.91 14.00
CA ALA A 50 -2.19 9.72 14.19
C ALA A 50 -2.56 9.65 15.69
N VAL A 51 -1.83 8.86 16.47
CA VAL A 51 -2.05 8.77 17.92
C VAL A 51 -1.78 10.12 18.62
N ALA A 52 -0.75 10.86 18.21
CA ALA A 52 -0.40 12.14 18.85
C ALA A 52 -1.47 13.23 18.64
N HIS A 53 -2.12 13.27 17.48
CA HIS A 53 -3.22 14.21 17.21
C HIS A 53 -4.52 13.83 17.95
N LEU A 54 -4.75 12.53 18.16
CA LEU A 54 -5.95 12.04 18.83
C LEU A 54 -5.85 12.03 20.36
N ALA A 55 -4.68 11.75 20.93
CA ALA A 55 -4.48 11.62 22.37
C ALA A 55 -4.95 12.84 23.21
N PRO A 56 -4.84 14.11 22.74
CA PRO A 56 -5.38 15.26 23.48
C PRO A 56 -6.91 15.26 23.65
N LEU A 57 -7.63 14.41 22.90
CA LEU A 57 -9.08 14.27 23.04
C LEU A 57 -9.50 13.39 24.24
N ASP A 58 -8.57 12.77 24.94
CA ASP A 58 -8.86 11.95 26.12
C ASP A 58 -9.19 12.78 27.33
N ASP A 59 -10.34 13.46 27.29
CA ASP A 59 -10.84 14.41 28.28
C ASP A 59 -12.35 14.21 28.49
N ASP A 60 -12.84 14.48 29.69
CA ASP A 60 -14.25 14.33 30.08
C ASP A 60 -15.10 15.59 29.80
N THR A 61 -14.49 16.66 29.29
CA THR A 61 -15.15 17.96 29.06
C THR A 61 -15.93 18.01 27.75
N HIS A 62 -15.80 17.03 26.88
CA HIS A 62 -16.43 17.05 25.57
C HIS A 62 -17.94 16.81 25.64
N ALA A 63 -18.72 17.62 24.91
CA ALA A 63 -20.14 17.38 24.74
C ALA A 63 -20.37 16.22 23.77
N ALA A 64 -21.40 15.40 24.03
CA ALA A 64 -21.69 14.19 23.26
C ALA A 64 -22.06 14.47 21.78
N GLU A 65 -22.53 15.68 21.47
CA GLU A 65 -22.81 16.14 20.10
C GLU A 65 -21.57 16.51 19.30
N ASP A 66 -20.47 16.85 19.97
CA ASP A 66 -19.24 17.35 19.32
C ASP A 66 -18.25 16.22 19.01
N LEU A 67 -18.46 14.99 19.50
CA LEU A 67 -17.48 13.90 19.43
C LEU A 67 -17.00 13.57 18.02
N LEU A 68 -17.91 13.50 17.02
CA LEU A 68 -17.53 13.24 15.64
C LEU A 68 -16.72 14.39 15.03
N ASP A 69 -17.10 15.63 15.31
CA ASP A 69 -16.39 16.79 14.78
C ASP A 69 -14.98 16.89 15.36
N LEU A 70 -14.82 16.56 16.64
CA LEU A 70 -13.51 16.50 17.31
C LEU A 70 -12.62 15.42 16.70
N LEU A 71 -13.15 14.21 16.54
CA LEU A 71 -12.44 13.10 15.92
C LEU A 71 -12.05 13.41 14.47
N ARG A 72 -13.00 13.89 13.66
CA ARG A 72 -12.78 14.29 12.27
C ARG A 72 -11.68 15.32 12.15
N LYS A 73 -11.73 16.35 12.99
CA LYS A 73 -10.73 17.42 13.00
C LYS A 73 -9.33 16.87 13.33
N ALA A 74 -9.21 16.06 14.39
CA ALA A 74 -7.92 15.51 14.80
C ALA A 74 -7.32 14.57 13.74
N VAL A 75 -8.17 13.76 13.08
CA VAL A 75 -7.73 12.87 11.99
C VAL A 75 -7.33 13.67 10.75
N GLN A 76 -8.04 14.75 10.41
CA GLN A 76 -7.70 15.63 9.31
C GLN A 76 -6.36 16.34 9.55
N GLU A 77 -6.13 16.86 10.76
CA GLU A 77 -4.87 17.47 11.15
C GLU A 77 -3.70 16.47 11.09
N ALA A 78 -3.91 15.22 11.52
CA ALA A 78 -2.93 14.16 11.37
C ALA A 78 -2.62 13.87 9.91
N HIS A 79 -3.65 13.77 9.05
CA HIS A 79 -3.49 13.56 7.62
C HIS A 79 -2.66 14.67 6.96
N GLU A 80 -3.00 15.92 7.22
CA GLU A 80 -2.27 17.09 6.69
C GLU A 80 -0.79 17.08 7.11
N GLU A 81 -0.50 16.73 8.37
CA GLU A 81 0.88 16.58 8.84
C GLU A 81 1.61 15.45 8.11
N LEU A 82 0.98 14.29 7.88
CA LEU A 82 1.56 13.17 7.15
C LEU A 82 1.89 13.55 5.70
N VAL A 83 0.95 14.19 5.00
CA VAL A 83 1.15 14.69 3.63
C VAL A 83 2.29 15.69 3.57
N ALA A 84 2.33 16.64 4.52
CA ALA A 84 3.42 17.61 4.60
C ALA A 84 4.79 16.97 4.83
N ARG A 85 4.88 15.95 5.71
CA ARG A 85 6.11 15.20 5.96
C ARG A 85 6.55 14.38 4.75
N SER A 86 5.62 13.68 4.08
CA SER A 86 5.88 12.92 2.85
C SER A 86 6.40 13.82 1.72
N SER A 87 5.83 15.02 1.59
CA SER A 87 6.24 16.00 0.56
C SER A 87 7.60 16.65 0.86
N ALA A 88 7.95 16.81 2.14
CA ALA A 88 9.21 17.42 2.55
C ALA A 88 10.39 16.44 2.51
N HIS A 89 10.15 15.15 2.59
CA HIS A 89 11.16 14.09 2.74
C HIS A 89 10.91 12.95 1.76
N GLU A 90 11.72 12.85 0.71
CA GLU A 90 11.59 11.84 -0.35
C GLU A 90 11.69 10.39 0.21
N GLU A 91 12.45 10.20 1.29
CA GLU A 91 12.59 8.91 1.99
C GLU A 91 11.30 8.46 2.69
N LEU A 92 10.33 9.36 2.89
CA LEU A 92 9.01 9.10 3.46
C LEU A 92 7.91 9.00 2.41
N ALA A 93 8.26 8.98 1.13
CA ALA A 93 7.27 8.85 0.05
C ALA A 93 6.42 7.58 0.25
N GLY A 94 5.09 7.73 0.22
CA GLY A 94 4.14 6.66 0.45
C GLY A 94 3.96 6.25 1.91
N LEU A 95 4.39 7.10 2.87
CA LEU A 95 4.03 6.91 4.27
C LEU A 95 2.51 7.08 4.44
N GLY A 96 1.93 6.24 5.26
CA GLY A 96 0.51 6.32 5.59
C GLY A 96 0.18 5.45 6.79
N THR A 97 -1.06 5.53 7.24
CA THR A 97 -1.56 4.70 8.34
C THR A 97 -3.05 4.48 8.25
N THR A 98 -3.52 3.34 8.75
CA THR A 98 -4.91 3.15 9.12
C THR A 98 -5.24 4.00 10.35
N CYS A 99 -6.51 4.18 10.66
CA CYS A 99 -6.95 4.75 11.92
C CYS A 99 -8.32 4.23 12.30
N VAL A 100 -8.41 3.70 13.52
CA VAL A 100 -9.69 3.44 14.22
C VAL A 100 -9.62 4.18 15.54
N ALA A 101 -10.58 5.07 15.78
CA ALA A 101 -10.66 5.82 17.04
C ALA A 101 -12.07 5.83 17.59
N LEU A 102 -12.20 5.56 18.88
CA LEU A 102 -13.42 5.64 19.65
C LEU A 102 -13.28 6.71 20.72
N LEU A 103 -14.19 7.70 20.73
CA LEU A 103 -14.22 8.77 21.72
C LEU A 103 -15.56 8.71 22.48
N ARG A 104 -15.48 8.67 23.81
CA ARG A 104 -16.63 8.54 24.71
C ARG A 104 -16.94 9.87 25.42
N SER A 105 -18.21 10.22 25.46
CA SER A 105 -18.74 11.23 26.39
C SER A 105 -20.10 10.79 26.92
N GLY A 106 -20.26 10.85 28.24
CA GLY A 106 -21.46 10.32 28.89
C GLY A 106 -21.66 8.85 28.54
N ASN A 107 -22.82 8.51 27.98
CA ASN A 107 -23.16 7.17 27.50
C ASN A 107 -23.11 7.03 25.97
N LYS A 108 -22.38 7.90 25.28
CA LYS A 108 -22.19 7.83 23.84
C LYS A 108 -20.72 7.54 23.51
N ILE A 109 -20.52 6.74 22.48
CA ILE A 109 -19.23 6.49 21.83
C ILE A 109 -19.36 6.88 20.37
N ALA A 110 -18.56 7.83 19.94
CA ALA A 110 -18.35 8.14 18.54
C ALA A 110 -17.15 7.35 18.02
N MET A 111 -17.22 6.89 16.78
CA MET A 111 -16.18 6.15 16.10
C MET A 111 -15.91 6.79 14.75
N VAL A 112 -14.63 6.87 14.41
CA VAL A 112 -14.12 7.12 13.04
C VAL A 112 -13.21 5.97 12.61
N HIS A 113 -13.23 5.66 11.30
CA HIS A 113 -12.46 4.58 10.74
C HIS A 113 -11.97 4.88 9.34
N ILE A 114 -10.71 4.51 9.07
CA ILE A 114 -10.10 4.44 7.75
C ILE A 114 -9.04 3.33 7.72
N GLY A 115 -9.02 2.52 6.66
CA GLY A 115 -8.08 1.41 6.48
C GLY A 115 -8.72 0.04 6.66
N ASP A 116 -7.94 -0.97 7.03
CA ASP A 116 -8.34 -2.36 7.28
C ASP A 116 -8.08 -2.85 8.72
N SER A 117 -7.66 -1.94 9.59
CA SER A 117 -7.74 -2.17 11.04
C SER A 117 -9.20 -2.21 11.47
N ARG A 118 -9.54 -3.08 12.40
CA ARG A 118 -10.93 -3.40 12.71
C ARG A 118 -11.35 -3.01 14.11
N ALA A 119 -12.62 -2.64 14.24
CA ALA A 119 -13.33 -2.53 15.52
C ALA A 119 -14.39 -3.62 15.62
N TYR A 120 -14.40 -4.30 16.76
CA TYR A 120 -15.42 -5.28 17.14
C TYR A 120 -16.13 -4.84 18.41
N LEU A 121 -17.42 -5.16 18.48
CA LEU A 121 -18.24 -4.97 19.66
C LEU A 121 -18.84 -6.32 20.08
N LEU A 122 -18.51 -6.78 21.27
CA LEU A 122 -19.20 -7.86 21.95
C LEU A 122 -20.29 -7.27 22.85
N ARG A 123 -21.54 -7.59 22.55
CA ARG A 123 -22.73 -7.19 23.32
C ARG A 123 -23.70 -8.34 23.36
N ASP A 124 -24.23 -8.64 24.54
CA ASP A 124 -25.24 -9.71 24.74
C ASP A 124 -24.77 -11.05 24.13
N HIS A 125 -23.50 -11.41 24.30
CA HIS A 125 -22.85 -12.62 23.75
C HIS A 125 -22.74 -12.66 22.20
N GLU A 126 -23.01 -11.55 21.52
CA GLU A 126 -22.87 -11.47 20.06
C GLU A 126 -21.69 -10.56 19.68
N LEU A 127 -20.76 -11.11 18.89
CA LEU A 127 -19.65 -10.35 18.33
C LEU A 127 -20.02 -9.76 16.98
N THR A 128 -19.94 -8.45 16.87
CA THR A 128 -20.17 -7.72 15.63
C THR A 128 -18.89 -7.01 15.20
N GLN A 129 -18.42 -7.23 13.96
CA GLN A 129 -17.44 -6.34 13.35
C GLN A 129 -18.17 -5.04 12.96
N VAL A 130 -17.72 -3.92 13.54
CA VAL A 130 -18.38 -2.62 13.38
C VAL A 130 -17.84 -1.86 12.17
N THR A 131 -16.59 -2.12 11.82
CA THR A 131 -15.89 -1.50 10.67
C THR A 131 -16.01 -2.36 9.42
N THR A 132 -15.95 -1.73 8.25
CA THR A 132 -15.79 -2.40 6.95
C THR A 132 -14.41 -2.07 6.40
N ASP A 133 -13.63 -3.07 6.04
CA ASP A 133 -12.25 -2.88 5.61
C ASP A 133 -12.19 -2.04 4.31
N HIS A 134 -11.37 -1.01 4.27
CA HIS A 134 -11.10 -0.23 3.07
C HIS A 134 -10.01 -0.89 2.23
N SER A 135 -10.19 -2.15 1.88
CA SER A 135 -9.27 -2.94 1.10
C SER A 135 -9.83 -3.30 -0.28
N PHE A 136 -8.91 -3.59 -1.22
CA PHE A 136 -9.29 -4.02 -2.57
C PHE A 136 -10.11 -5.31 -2.54
N VAL A 137 -9.79 -6.24 -1.65
CA VAL A 137 -10.51 -7.52 -1.57
C VAL A 137 -11.91 -7.34 -0.98
N GLN A 138 -12.08 -6.43 -0.04
CA GLN A 138 -13.41 -6.10 0.48
C GLN A 138 -14.30 -5.48 -0.60
N TYR A 139 -13.74 -4.60 -1.43
CA TYR A 139 -14.45 -4.06 -2.60
C TYR A 139 -14.91 -5.17 -3.55
N LEU A 140 -14.06 -6.17 -3.84
CA LEU A 140 -14.44 -7.32 -4.69
C LEU A 140 -15.55 -8.18 -4.05
N VAL A 141 -15.55 -8.32 -2.72
CA VAL A 141 -16.63 -9.03 -2.00
C VAL A 141 -17.95 -8.24 -2.11
N GLU A 142 -17.93 -6.94 -1.90
CA GLU A 142 -19.12 -6.08 -1.99
C GLU A 142 -19.73 -6.01 -3.39
N THR A 143 -18.86 -6.06 -4.43
CA THR A 143 -19.32 -6.12 -5.83
C THR A 143 -19.74 -7.53 -6.26
N GLY A 144 -19.56 -8.54 -5.40
CA GLY A 144 -19.92 -9.93 -5.67
C GLY A 144 -18.98 -10.64 -6.65
N GLU A 145 -17.77 -10.11 -6.87
CA GLU A 145 -16.76 -10.70 -7.75
C GLU A 145 -16.05 -11.89 -7.09
N ILE A 146 -15.86 -11.85 -5.77
CA ILE A 146 -15.30 -12.94 -4.98
C ILE A 146 -16.10 -13.13 -3.68
N THR A 147 -15.98 -14.30 -3.07
CA THR A 147 -16.53 -14.58 -1.74
C THR A 147 -15.60 -14.07 -0.64
N ALA A 148 -16.10 -13.92 0.59
CA ALA A 148 -15.29 -13.56 1.75
C ALA A 148 -14.19 -14.61 2.04
N GLU A 149 -14.43 -15.89 1.75
CA GLU A 149 -13.47 -16.98 1.90
C GLU A 149 -12.32 -16.84 0.88
N GLU A 150 -12.64 -16.51 -0.38
CA GLU A 150 -11.65 -16.25 -1.43
C GLU A 150 -10.83 -14.99 -1.13
N ALA A 151 -11.44 -13.95 -0.54
CA ALA A 151 -10.76 -12.72 -0.15
C ALA A 151 -9.64 -12.97 0.87
N ALA A 152 -9.84 -13.86 1.85
CA ALA A 152 -8.84 -14.21 2.86
C ALA A 152 -7.53 -14.76 2.28
N HIS A 153 -7.60 -15.39 1.10
CA HIS A 153 -6.45 -16.00 0.42
C HIS A 153 -6.02 -15.27 -0.85
N HIS A 154 -6.61 -14.12 -1.12
CA HIS A 154 -6.36 -13.38 -2.36
C HIS A 154 -4.94 -12.76 -2.37
N PRO A 155 -4.20 -12.79 -3.52
CA PRO A 155 -2.84 -12.24 -3.61
C PRO A 155 -2.73 -10.74 -3.30
N LYS A 156 -3.83 -10.00 -3.47
CA LYS A 156 -3.91 -8.55 -3.22
C LYS A 156 -4.68 -8.22 -1.94
N ARG A 157 -4.72 -9.13 -0.94
CA ARG A 157 -5.48 -8.88 0.29
C ARG A 157 -4.99 -7.68 1.11
N SER A 158 -3.69 -7.36 1.01
CA SER A 158 -3.07 -6.23 1.72
C SER A 158 -3.05 -4.92 0.90
N VAL A 159 -3.86 -4.82 -0.17
CA VAL A 159 -3.96 -3.58 -0.95
C VAL A 159 -5.08 -2.72 -0.37
N LEU A 160 -4.69 -1.60 0.24
CA LEU A 160 -5.62 -0.63 0.80
C LEU A 160 -6.11 0.36 -0.26
N LEU A 161 -7.35 0.78 -0.13
CA LEU A 161 -7.99 1.77 -1.01
C LEU A 161 -8.09 3.15 -0.36
N ARG A 162 -8.06 3.21 0.98
CA ARG A 162 -8.13 4.46 1.76
C ARG A 162 -7.22 4.35 2.98
N VAL A 163 -6.34 5.32 3.17
CA VAL A 163 -5.43 5.46 4.32
C VAL A 163 -5.19 6.94 4.60
N LEU A 164 -4.66 7.27 5.77
CA LEU A 164 -4.16 8.61 6.06
C LEU A 164 -2.78 8.81 5.44
N GLY A 165 -2.51 9.99 4.90
CA GLY A 165 -1.19 10.39 4.37
C GLY A 165 -0.96 10.09 2.89
N ASP A 166 -1.88 9.41 2.19
CA ASP A 166 -1.66 8.95 0.81
C ASP A 166 -1.84 10.07 -0.24
N MET A 167 -2.81 10.96 -0.09
CA MET A 167 -3.11 12.03 -1.06
C MET A 167 -3.49 13.33 -0.36
N ASP A 168 -3.25 14.48 -1.04
CA ASP A 168 -3.72 15.78 -0.58
C ASP A 168 -5.26 15.86 -0.63
N GLY A 169 -5.85 16.51 0.37
CA GLY A 169 -7.28 16.82 0.40
C GLY A 169 -8.00 16.38 1.67
N ASP A 170 -9.31 16.35 1.62
CA ASP A 170 -10.13 15.94 2.75
C ASP A 170 -10.21 14.41 2.87
N VAL A 171 -10.06 13.92 4.09
CA VAL A 171 -10.14 12.48 4.38
C VAL A 171 -11.59 12.03 4.41
N THR A 172 -11.90 10.96 3.67
CA THR A 172 -13.21 10.30 3.75
C THR A 172 -13.18 9.20 4.81
N LEU A 173 -13.85 9.45 5.93
CA LEU A 173 -13.94 8.53 7.07
C LEU A 173 -15.27 7.78 7.08
N ASP A 174 -15.27 6.55 7.56
CA ASP A 174 -16.47 5.89 8.02
C ASP A 174 -16.74 6.33 9.47
N GLU A 175 -17.97 6.75 9.76
CA GLU A 175 -18.33 7.38 11.02
C GLU A 175 -19.58 6.75 11.63
N SER A 176 -19.60 6.64 12.95
CA SER A 176 -20.80 6.22 13.67
C SER A 176 -20.85 6.77 15.09
N VAL A 177 -22.06 6.91 15.63
CA VAL A 177 -22.29 7.19 17.05
C VAL A 177 -23.22 6.13 17.61
N ARG A 178 -22.83 5.54 18.73
CA ARG A 178 -23.57 4.46 19.38
C ARG A 178 -23.78 4.77 20.86
N ALA A 179 -24.86 4.22 21.41
CA ALA A 179 -25.04 4.19 22.86
C ALA A 179 -24.10 3.12 23.44
N ALA A 180 -23.33 3.49 24.44
CA ALA A 180 -22.53 2.56 25.24
C ALA A 180 -23.45 1.95 26.32
N VAL A 181 -23.41 0.64 26.47
CA VAL A 181 -24.19 -0.13 27.41
C VAL A 181 -23.24 -0.85 28.36
N VAL A 182 -23.56 -0.86 29.67
CA VAL A 182 -22.76 -1.62 30.65
C VAL A 182 -22.76 -3.10 30.24
N GLY A 183 -21.60 -3.70 30.21
CA GLY A 183 -21.37 -5.06 29.69
C GLY A 183 -20.87 -5.12 28.25
N ASP A 184 -20.86 -4.01 27.51
CA ASP A 184 -20.17 -3.96 26.20
C ASP A 184 -18.69 -4.19 26.36
N ARG A 185 -18.10 -4.97 25.45
CA ARG A 185 -16.65 -5.07 25.29
C ARG A 185 -16.25 -4.70 23.87
N TRP A 186 -15.38 -3.72 23.75
CA TRP A 186 -14.82 -3.26 22.49
C TRP A 186 -13.42 -3.83 22.26
N LEU A 187 -13.13 -4.21 21.03
CA LEU A 187 -11.79 -4.57 20.58
C LEU A 187 -11.46 -3.73 19.34
N LEU A 188 -10.32 -3.01 19.38
CA LEU A 188 -9.65 -2.50 18.18
C LEU A 188 -8.45 -3.38 17.89
N CYS A 189 -8.20 -3.75 16.64
CA CYS A 189 -7.04 -4.55 16.28
C CYS A 189 -6.50 -4.23 14.88
N SER A 190 -5.18 -4.38 14.71
CA SER A 190 -4.54 -4.36 13.39
C SER A 190 -4.77 -5.67 12.63
N ASP A 191 -4.43 -5.67 11.34
CA ASP A 191 -4.55 -6.85 10.47
C ASP A 191 -3.64 -8.01 10.89
N GLY A 192 -2.54 -7.72 11.60
CA GLY A 192 -1.68 -8.74 12.20
C GLY A 192 -2.37 -9.62 13.25
N LEU A 193 -3.50 -9.18 13.81
CA LEU A 193 -4.39 -10.03 14.61
C LEU A 193 -5.48 -10.66 13.74
N SER A 194 -6.32 -9.84 13.11
CA SER A 194 -7.52 -10.29 12.39
C SER A 194 -7.23 -11.07 11.11
N GLY A 195 -6.02 -10.93 10.56
CA GLY A 195 -5.57 -11.70 9.40
C GLY A 195 -5.11 -13.12 9.69
N VAL A 196 -4.90 -13.48 10.98
CA VAL A 196 -4.37 -14.79 11.38
C VAL A 196 -5.16 -15.47 12.49
N VAL A 197 -6.07 -14.76 13.16
CA VAL A 197 -6.99 -15.30 14.17
C VAL A 197 -8.41 -15.13 13.65
N SER A 198 -9.19 -16.22 13.66
CA SER A 198 -10.56 -16.19 13.14
C SER A 198 -11.51 -15.39 14.04
N ALA A 199 -12.60 -14.87 13.46
CA ALA A 199 -13.60 -14.11 14.21
C ALA A 199 -14.23 -14.94 15.34
N GLU A 200 -14.41 -16.25 15.13
CA GLU A 200 -14.91 -17.18 16.14
C GLU A 200 -13.96 -17.28 17.33
N THR A 201 -12.66 -17.41 17.07
CA THR A 201 -11.64 -17.47 18.14
C THR A 201 -11.50 -16.13 18.86
N ILE A 202 -11.61 -15.00 18.12
CA ILE A 202 -11.66 -13.66 18.75
C ILE A 202 -12.89 -13.56 19.66
N HIS A 203 -14.04 -14.03 19.22
CA HIS A 203 -15.27 -14.06 20.03
C HIS A 203 -15.08 -14.85 21.32
N GLU A 204 -14.58 -16.09 21.23
CA GLU A 204 -14.32 -16.96 22.39
C GLU A 204 -13.39 -16.25 23.41
N VAL A 205 -12.30 -15.64 22.96
CA VAL A 205 -11.36 -14.94 23.86
C VAL A 205 -12.01 -13.72 24.50
N LEU A 206 -12.76 -12.92 23.73
CA LEU A 206 -13.46 -11.75 24.25
C LEU A 206 -14.52 -12.12 25.29
N GLU A 207 -15.16 -13.26 25.16
CA GLU A 207 -16.22 -13.73 26.06
C GLU A 207 -15.64 -14.41 27.32
N GLU A 208 -14.58 -15.20 27.19
CA GLU A 208 -14.06 -16.03 28.28
C GLU A 208 -13.08 -15.29 29.21
N THR A 209 -12.47 -14.19 28.78
CA THR A 209 -11.49 -13.45 29.61
C THR A 209 -12.17 -12.45 30.53
N GLU A 210 -11.70 -12.38 31.80
CA GLU A 210 -12.28 -11.47 32.78
C GLU A 210 -11.84 -10.01 32.57
N THR A 211 -10.58 -9.79 32.20
CA THR A 211 -10.00 -8.44 32.13
C THR A 211 -9.53 -8.08 30.72
N PRO A 212 -9.58 -6.79 30.35
CA PRO A 212 -9.02 -6.31 29.09
C PRO A 212 -7.54 -6.67 28.92
N GLU A 213 -6.76 -6.68 30.01
CA GLU A 213 -5.33 -7.04 29.99
C GLU A 213 -5.11 -8.48 29.57
N GLU A 214 -5.81 -9.43 30.23
CA GLU A 214 -5.73 -10.85 29.89
C GLU A 214 -6.22 -11.10 28.47
N CYS A 215 -7.28 -10.41 28.05
CA CYS A 215 -7.79 -10.48 26.70
C CYS A 215 -6.74 -10.09 25.66
N CYS A 216 -6.10 -8.92 25.82
CA CYS A 216 -5.03 -8.48 24.94
C CYS A 216 -3.85 -9.48 24.91
N GLU A 217 -3.44 -10.02 26.06
CA GLU A 217 -2.35 -10.99 26.14
C GLU A 217 -2.69 -12.30 25.42
N HIS A 218 -3.91 -12.81 25.58
CA HIS A 218 -4.38 -14.01 24.89
C HIS A 218 -4.44 -13.81 23.37
N LEU A 219 -5.01 -12.69 22.89
CA LEU A 219 -5.12 -12.38 21.48
C LEU A 219 -3.74 -12.27 20.82
N VAL A 220 -2.81 -11.54 21.43
CA VAL A 220 -1.42 -11.43 20.93
C VAL A 220 -0.73 -12.79 20.91
N ALA A 221 -0.90 -13.60 21.97
CA ALA A 221 -0.30 -14.93 22.03
C ALA A 221 -0.88 -15.88 20.95
N LEU A 222 -2.16 -15.78 20.61
CA LEU A 222 -2.79 -16.53 19.51
C LEU A 222 -2.21 -16.13 18.17
N ALA A 223 -2.13 -14.83 17.86
CA ALA A 223 -1.54 -14.35 16.63
C ALA A 223 -0.06 -14.77 16.47
N LEU A 224 0.72 -14.73 17.54
CA LEU A 224 2.11 -15.23 17.54
C LEU A 224 2.19 -16.73 17.28
N ARG A 225 1.30 -17.55 17.89
CA ARG A 225 1.22 -19.00 17.62
C ARG A 225 0.81 -19.30 16.17
N SER A 226 0.02 -18.42 15.55
CA SER A 226 -0.34 -18.50 14.12
C SER A 226 0.77 -18.03 13.17
N GLY A 227 1.98 -17.75 13.71
CA GLY A 227 3.16 -17.39 12.92
C GLY A 227 3.57 -15.93 13.02
N GLY A 228 2.76 -15.03 13.59
CA GLY A 228 3.05 -13.62 13.79
C GLY A 228 3.68 -12.93 12.57
N PRO A 229 3.05 -12.97 11.39
CA PRO A 229 3.67 -12.50 10.15
C PRO A 229 3.82 -10.97 10.10
N ASP A 230 3.03 -10.28 10.91
CA ASP A 230 3.00 -8.81 10.98
C ASP A 230 3.09 -8.29 12.42
N ASN A 231 3.10 -6.96 12.56
CA ASN A 231 2.91 -6.29 13.83
C ASN A 231 1.49 -6.61 14.35
N ILE A 232 1.37 -6.86 15.64
CA ILE A 232 0.12 -7.31 16.28
C ILE A 232 -0.23 -6.31 17.35
N THR A 233 -1.30 -5.56 17.13
CA THR A 233 -1.76 -4.58 18.11
C THR A 233 -3.24 -4.78 18.42
N CYS A 234 -3.59 -4.72 19.70
CA CYS A 234 -4.97 -4.74 20.15
C CYS A 234 -5.18 -3.77 21.30
N VAL A 235 -6.37 -3.16 21.30
CA VAL A 235 -6.89 -2.29 22.35
C VAL A 235 -8.23 -2.85 22.75
N VAL A 236 -8.42 -3.20 24.03
CA VAL A 236 -9.67 -3.75 24.56
C VAL A 236 -10.21 -2.82 25.64
N ALA A 237 -11.51 -2.60 25.63
CA ALA A 237 -12.18 -1.81 26.66
C ALA A 237 -13.55 -2.38 27.02
N ASP A 238 -13.82 -2.49 28.32
CA ASP A 238 -15.12 -2.83 28.88
C ASP A 238 -15.87 -1.57 29.29
N VAL A 239 -17.14 -1.51 28.97
CA VAL A 239 -18.05 -0.49 29.48
C VAL A 239 -18.62 -0.97 30.82
N VAL A 240 -18.24 -0.30 31.90
CA VAL A 240 -18.68 -0.64 33.26
C VAL A 240 -19.46 0.51 33.89
N ASP A 241 -20.21 0.22 34.96
CA ASP A 241 -20.91 1.25 35.71
C ASP A 241 -19.89 2.18 36.40
N SER A 242 -20.17 3.48 36.46
CA SER A 242 -19.29 4.44 37.15
C SER A 242 -19.25 4.23 38.69
N ASP A 243 -20.21 3.51 39.24
CA ASP A 243 -20.23 3.14 40.66
C ASP A 243 -19.27 1.97 40.97
N GLU A 244 -18.74 1.27 39.93
CA GLU A 244 -17.72 0.26 40.09
C GLU A 244 -16.39 0.91 40.47
N GLN A 245 -15.81 0.46 41.58
CA GLN A 245 -14.50 0.96 42.04
C GLN A 245 -13.39 0.36 41.18
N LEU A 246 -13.06 1.03 40.08
CA LEU A 246 -11.89 0.66 39.29
C LEU A 246 -10.60 1.11 40.00
N THR A 247 -9.57 0.26 39.95
CA THR A 247 -8.23 0.71 40.25
C THR A 247 -7.83 1.72 39.17
N PRO A 248 -7.39 2.95 39.52
CA PRO A 248 -6.96 3.92 38.54
C PRO A 248 -5.87 3.32 37.64
N THR A 249 -6.18 3.14 36.37
CA THR A 249 -5.22 2.68 35.36
C THR A 249 -4.67 3.90 34.63
N ALA A 250 -3.34 3.99 34.54
CA ALA A 250 -2.73 5.04 33.73
C ALA A 250 -3.06 4.81 32.26
N VAL A 251 -3.13 5.91 31.51
CA VAL A 251 -3.21 5.88 30.04
C VAL A 251 -2.10 4.98 29.48
N GLN A 252 -2.46 4.12 28.53
CA GLN A 252 -1.54 3.19 27.90
C GLN A 252 -1.28 3.62 26.45
N VAL A 253 0.00 3.83 26.14
CA VAL A 253 0.47 4.06 24.77
C VAL A 253 1.38 2.91 24.40
N VAL A 254 1.09 2.22 23.30
CA VAL A 254 1.83 1.02 22.86
C VAL A 254 2.29 1.14 21.42
N GLY A 255 3.21 0.27 21.01
CA GLY A 255 3.74 0.25 19.65
C GLY A 255 4.72 1.39 19.37
N ALA A 256 4.74 1.90 18.13
CA ALA A 256 5.66 2.93 17.68
C ALA A 256 5.50 4.23 18.49
N ALA A 257 4.29 4.66 18.76
CA ALA A 257 4.00 5.87 19.54
C ALA A 257 4.60 5.86 20.96
N SER A 258 4.82 4.70 21.56
CA SER A 258 5.47 4.57 22.87
C SER A 258 6.98 4.75 22.82
N THR A 259 7.60 4.50 21.67
CA THR A 259 9.06 4.53 21.47
C THR A 259 9.52 5.75 20.69
N GLN A 260 8.65 6.32 19.86
CA GLN A 260 8.88 7.49 19.01
C GLN A 260 7.73 8.49 19.19
N PRO A 261 7.71 9.27 20.29
CA PRO A 261 6.70 10.32 20.42
C PRO A 261 6.80 11.31 19.24
N ALA A 262 5.66 11.68 18.67
CA ALA A 262 5.51 12.46 17.43
C ALA A 262 6.10 13.88 17.44
N GLY A 263 7.07 14.18 18.23
CA GLY A 263 7.86 15.41 18.26
C GLY A 263 9.35 15.20 17.98
N ALA A 264 9.79 13.97 17.72
CA ALA A 264 11.18 13.71 17.32
C ALA A 264 11.37 14.10 15.86
N SER A 265 11.94 15.27 15.61
CA SER A 265 12.32 15.74 14.27
C SER A 265 13.21 14.69 13.60
N ILE A 266 12.82 14.29 12.39
CA ILE A 266 13.66 13.50 11.49
C ILE A 266 14.87 14.39 11.17
N GLY A 267 16.00 14.13 11.79
CA GLY A 267 17.26 14.84 11.48
C GLY A 267 18.20 15.10 12.64
N GLU A 268 17.80 14.94 13.90
CA GLU A 268 18.64 15.31 15.03
C GLU A 268 18.98 14.20 16.03
N SER A 269 18.52 12.96 15.85
CA SER A 269 19.01 11.88 16.71
C SER A 269 20.30 11.27 16.16
N THR A 270 21.41 11.83 16.58
CA THR A 270 22.72 11.21 16.33
C THR A 270 22.76 9.80 16.95
N PRO A 271 23.58 8.87 16.46
CA PRO A 271 23.79 7.56 17.10
C PRO A 271 24.13 7.64 18.59
N ALA A 272 24.72 8.76 19.04
CA ALA A 272 25.03 9.03 20.43
C ALA A 272 23.78 9.37 21.27
N GLU A 273 22.79 10.05 20.71
CA GLU A 273 21.53 10.39 21.40
C GLU A 273 20.61 9.17 21.51
N ARG A 274 20.57 8.31 20.47
CA ARG A 274 19.89 6.99 20.55
C ARG A 274 20.51 6.10 21.64
N ALA A 275 21.83 6.11 21.78
CA ALA A 275 22.52 5.40 22.86
C ALA A 275 22.26 6.03 24.24
N ALA A 276 22.02 7.34 24.32
CA ALA A 276 21.69 8.02 25.57
C ALA A 276 20.22 7.77 26.00
N MET A 277 19.28 7.63 25.05
CA MET A 277 17.88 7.26 25.35
C MET A 277 17.76 5.82 25.86
N LEU A 278 18.55 4.90 25.31
CA LEU A 278 18.61 3.51 25.79
C LEU A 278 19.19 3.38 27.22
N ARG A 279 19.92 4.41 27.70
CA ARG A 279 20.46 4.46 29.06
C ARG A 279 19.49 5.07 30.09
N ARG A 280 18.46 5.80 29.68
CA ARG A 280 17.50 6.44 30.62
C ARG A 280 16.49 5.48 31.25
N GLY A 281 16.40 4.25 30.81
CA GLY A 281 15.50 3.23 31.33
C GLY A 281 16.07 2.36 32.48
N LYS A 282 17.22 2.69 33.07
CA LYS A 282 17.77 1.96 34.19
C LYS A 282 18.10 2.91 35.37
N PRO A 283 17.62 2.65 36.61
CA PRO A 283 18.05 3.41 37.78
C PRO A 283 19.57 3.29 37.94
N LEU A 284 20.23 4.42 38.13
CA LEU A 284 21.66 4.48 38.39
C LEU A 284 21.89 4.03 39.86
N ASP A 285 22.58 2.92 40.08
CA ASP A 285 23.27 2.64 41.31
C ASP A 285 24.47 3.58 41.45
N GLU A 286 24.52 4.30 42.54
CA GLU A 286 25.49 5.37 42.88
C GLU A 286 26.85 4.82 43.32
N ASP A 287 27.38 3.73 42.75
CA ASP A 287 28.75 3.29 43.03
C ASP A 287 29.35 2.58 41.80
N ALA A 288 29.75 3.37 40.80
CA ALA A 288 30.61 2.86 39.72
C ALA A 288 31.73 3.83 39.44
N ALA A 289 32.91 3.42 39.81
CA ALA A 289 34.20 4.06 39.58
C ALA A 289 34.39 4.52 38.14
N VAL A 290 34.99 5.69 37.98
CA VAL A 290 35.45 6.27 36.73
C VAL A 290 36.31 5.28 35.94
N VAL A 291 35.78 4.71 34.87
CA VAL A 291 36.56 3.91 33.93
C VAL A 291 37.04 4.84 32.79
N VAL A 292 38.33 5.01 32.71
CA VAL A 292 39.08 5.65 31.62
C VAL A 292 38.71 4.97 30.29
N PRO A 293 38.47 5.70 29.17
CA PRO A 293 38.13 5.10 27.90
C PRO A 293 39.29 4.26 27.37
N ALA A 294 39.03 2.98 27.17
CA ALA A 294 39.96 2.06 26.52
C ALA A 294 40.06 2.36 25.04
N ASP A 295 41.31 2.45 24.57
CA ASP A 295 41.77 2.57 23.20
C ASP A 295 41.01 1.64 22.22
N PRO A 296 40.72 2.07 20.96
CA PRO A 296 39.96 1.26 20.02
C PRO A 296 40.71 -0.04 19.72
N ARG A 297 40.16 -1.16 20.23
CA ARG A 297 40.72 -2.50 20.08
C ARG A 297 40.89 -2.80 18.59
N ARG A 298 42.15 -2.95 18.16
CA ARG A 298 42.50 -3.53 16.87
C ARG A 298 41.82 -4.90 16.76
N MET A 299 40.85 -5.01 15.85
CA MET A 299 40.20 -6.28 15.54
C MET A 299 41.24 -7.33 15.25
N SER A 300 41.15 -8.47 15.94
CA SER A 300 42.08 -9.58 15.76
C SER A 300 42.08 -10.06 14.30
N VAL A 301 43.22 -10.51 13.80
CA VAL A 301 43.37 -11.01 12.41
C VAL A 301 42.32 -12.10 12.12
N ARG A 302 41.97 -12.93 13.13
CA ARG A 302 40.93 -13.96 13.00
C ARG A 302 39.52 -13.37 12.76
N ALA A 303 39.16 -12.24 13.42
CA ALA A 303 37.88 -11.56 13.19
C ALA A 303 37.81 -10.95 11.80
N LYS A 304 38.93 -10.41 11.27
CA LYS A 304 39.01 -9.91 9.88
C LYS A 304 38.87 -11.02 8.84
N ILE A 305 39.50 -12.19 9.09
CA ILE A 305 39.37 -13.37 8.22
C ILE A 305 37.95 -13.91 8.25
N PHE A 306 37.31 -13.98 9.43
CA PHE A 306 35.92 -14.45 9.54
C PHE A 306 34.95 -13.48 8.84
N GLY A 307 35.14 -12.17 8.99
CA GLY A 307 34.38 -11.15 8.28
C GLY A 307 34.54 -11.25 6.76
N ALA A 308 35.78 -11.42 6.27
CA ALA A 308 36.05 -11.60 4.85
C ALA A 308 35.43 -12.89 4.28
N LEU A 309 35.46 -14.00 5.05
CA LEU A 309 34.83 -15.27 4.66
C LEU A 309 33.30 -15.13 4.59
N THR A 310 32.68 -14.42 5.54
CA THR A 310 31.23 -14.16 5.54
C THR A 310 30.82 -13.34 4.32
N VAL A 311 31.59 -12.27 4.00
CA VAL A 311 31.34 -11.47 2.80
C VAL A 311 31.49 -12.31 1.53
N LEU A 312 32.49 -13.18 1.46
CA LEU A 312 32.69 -14.07 0.32
C LEU A 312 31.51 -15.05 0.15
N VAL A 313 31.02 -15.64 1.23
CA VAL A 313 29.86 -16.55 1.20
C VAL A 313 28.60 -15.80 0.73
N LEU A 314 28.39 -14.57 1.19
CA LEU A 314 27.26 -13.74 0.74
C LEU A 314 27.37 -13.38 -0.74
N LEU A 315 28.56 -13.06 -1.25
CA LEU A 315 28.78 -12.78 -2.66
C LEU A 315 28.53 -14.02 -3.54
N VAL A 316 28.96 -15.20 -3.09
CA VAL A 316 28.70 -16.48 -3.79
C VAL A 316 27.18 -16.79 -3.77
N ALA A 317 26.51 -16.61 -2.64
CA ALA A 317 25.07 -16.80 -2.54
C ALA A 317 24.29 -15.82 -3.45
N ALA A 318 24.70 -14.56 -3.49
CA ALA A 318 24.14 -13.56 -4.38
C ALA A 318 24.35 -13.90 -5.87
N GLY A 319 25.56 -14.36 -6.22
CA GLY A 319 25.89 -14.82 -7.57
C GLY A 319 25.07 -16.03 -8.01
N LEU A 320 24.87 -17.02 -7.12
CA LEU A 320 24.00 -18.17 -7.36
C LEU A 320 22.53 -17.76 -7.49
N GLY A 321 22.06 -16.82 -6.66
CA GLY A 321 20.72 -16.25 -6.75
C GLY A 321 20.48 -15.55 -8.08
N LEU A 322 21.40 -14.69 -8.52
CA LEU A 322 21.34 -14.01 -9.81
C LEU A 322 21.38 -15.01 -10.99
N HIS A 323 22.23 -16.04 -10.89
CA HIS A 323 22.32 -17.07 -11.93
C HIS A 323 21.01 -17.88 -12.04
N THR A 324 20.41 -18.27 -10.92
CA THR A 324 19.13 -18.98 -10.92
C THR A 324 17.98 -18.11 -11.42
N ALA A 325 17.94 -16.84 -11.04
CA ALA A 325 16.97 -15.86 -11.54
C ALA A 325 17.12 -15.64 -13.06
N TYR A 326 18.35 -15.51 -13.55
CA TYR A 326 18.62 -15.40 -14.98
C TYR A 326 18.18 -16.67 -15.74
N ARG A 327 18.51 -17.87 -15.24
CA ARG A 327 18.05 -19.13 -15.85
C ARG A 327 16.53 -19.24 -15.86
N TRP A 328 15.87 -18.82 -14.80
CA TRP A 328 14.42 -18.80 -14.74
C TRP A 328 13.84 -17.79 -15.75
N SER A 329 14.41 -16.60 -15.89
CA SER A 329 13.96 -15.61 -16.87
C SER A 329 14.00 -16.16 -18.30
N GLN A 330 15.01 -16.97 -18.63
CA GLN A 330 15.16 -17.61 -19.95
C GLN A 330 14.14 -18.72 -20.22
N THR A 331 13.34 -19.15 -19.23
CA THR A 331 12.24 -20.09 -19.45
C THR A 331 10.92 -19.42 -19.79
N GLN A 332 10.85 -18.10 -19.65
CA GLN A 332 9.64 -17.32 -19.94
C GLN A 332 9.60 -16.91 -21.42
N TYR A 333 8.39 -16.78 -21.95
CA TYR A 333 8.13 -16.30 -23.32
C TYR A 333 7.08 -15.21 -23.29
N PHE A 334 7.18 -14.27 -24.23
CA PHE A 334 6.11 -13.29 -24.45
C PHE A 334 6.01 -12.89 -25.93
N LEU A 335 4.83 -12.41 -26.31
CA LEU A 335 4.58 -11.81 -27.62
C LEU A 335 4.65 -10.30 -27.54
N GLY A 336 5.31 -9.70 -28.50
CA GLY A 336 5.40 -8.27 -28.68
C GLY A 336 5.52 -7.92 -30.15
N VAL A 337 5.59 -6.64 -30.47
CA VAL A 337 5.79 -6.13 -31.83
C VAL A 337 7.24 -5.66 -31.95
N ALA A 338 7.96 -6.16 -32.97
CA ALA A 338 9.28 -5.66 -33.36
C ALA A 338 9.31 -5.53 -34.88
N ASP A 339 9.88 -4.45 -35.38
CA ASP A 339 10.02 -4.18 -36.82
C ASP A 339 8.71 -4.34 -37.61
N ASP A 340 7.58 -3.87 -37.03
CA ASP A 340 6.21 -3.97 -37.57
C ASP A 340 5.67 -5.42 -37.71
N GLU A 341 6.34 -6.40 -37.08
CA GLU A 341 5.88 -7.80 -37.06
C GLU A 341 5.68 -8.31 -35.64
N VAL A 342 4.71 -9.22 -35.48
CA VAL A 342 4.47 -9.94 -34.21
C VAL A 342 5.61 -10.93 -34.01
N THR A 343 6.40 -10.71 -32.97
CA THR A 343 7.59 -11.47 -32.67
C THR A 343 7.46 -12.17 -31.31
N LEU A 344 7.88 -13.43 -31.26
CA LEU A 344 8.01 -14.20 -30.02
C LEU A 344 9.37 -13.90 -29.39
N PHE A 345 9.35 -13.38 -28.18
CA PHE A 345 10.54 -13.15 -27.37
C PHE A 345 10.70 -14.22 -26.30
N GLN A 346 11.95 -14.57 -26.01
CA GLN A 346 12.34 -15.38 -24.87
C GLN A 346 12.97 -14.49 -23.81
N GLY A 347 12.50 -14.58 -22.57
CA GLY A 347 12.93 -13.72 -21.48
C GLY A 347 11.78 -12.99 -20.83
N ILE A 348 12.12 -11.93 -20.08
CA ILE A 348 11.16 -11.04 -19.40
C ILE A 348 11.24 -9.67 -20.07
N HIS A 349 10.09 -9.05 -20.35
CA HIS A 349 10.01 -7.71 -20.94
C HIS A 349 10.44 -6.63 -19.93
N GLN A 350 11.70 -6.70 -19.49
CA GLN A 350 12.31 -5.73 -18.59
C GLN A 350 13.74 -5.46 -19.00
N SER A 351 14.23 -4.26 -18.69
CA SER A 351 15.65 -3.92 -18.81
C SER A 351 16.21 -3.55 -17.44
N VAL A 352 17.38 -4.10 -17.10
CA VAL A 352 18.10 -3.82 -15.85
C VAL A 352 19.42 -3.17 -16.22
N LEU A 353 19.68 -1.96 -15.71
CA LEU A 353 20.93 -1.20 -15.99
C LEU A 353 21.21 -1.02 -17.49
N GLY A 354 20.18 -0.93 -18.34
CA GLY A 354 20.33 -0.78 -19.79
C GLY A 354 20.50 -2.10 -20.56
N PHE A 355 20.58 -3.25 -19.89
CA PHE A 355 20.62 -4.57 -20.51
C PHE A 355 19.21 -5.14 -20.66
N LYS A 356 18.81 -5.50 -21.89
CA LYS A 356 17.53 -6.18 -22.17
C LYS A 356 17.63 -7.63 -21.67
N LEU A 357 16.64 -8.05 -20.87
CA LEU A 357 16.54 -9.44 -20.35
C LEU A 357 15.72 -10.35 -21.27
N TYR A 358 15.64 -10.02 -22.56
CA TYR A 358 14.92 -10.79 -23.57
C TYR A 358 15.60 -10.71 -24.92
N GLU A 359 15.41 -11.78 -25.71
CA GLU A 359 15.91 -11.89 -27.09
C GLU A 359 14.78 -12.31 -28.02
N PRO A 360 14.73 -11.82 -29.27
CA PRO A 360 13.77 -12.26 -30.27
C PRO A 360 14.11 -13.70 -30.70
N VAL A 361 13.12 -14.58 -30.65
CA VAL A 361 13.32 -16.01 -30.95
C VAL A 361 12.75 -16.36 -32.32
N LYS A 362 11.62 -15.73 -32.71
CA LYS A 362 10.95 -16.05 -33.98
C LYS A 362 9.96 -14.97 -34.36
N GLU A 363 10.07 -14.48 -35.57
CA GLU A 363 9.04 -13.72 -36.27
C GLU A 363 7.88 -14.68 -36.64
N LEU A 364 6.67 -14.25 -36.38
CA LEU A 364 5.48 -15.09 -36.56
C LEU A 364 4.80 -14.84 -37.92
N GLY A 365 5.35 -13.92 -38.73
CA GLY A 365 4.87 -13.62 -40.08
C GLY A 365 3.52 -12.91 -40.12
N VAL A 366 3.15 -12.24 -39.05
CA VAL A 366 1.94 -11.42 -38.95
C VAL A 366 2.37 -9.97 -38.77
N HIS A 367 2.05 -9.13 -39.74
CA HIS A 367 2.34 -7.69 -39.65
C HIS A 367 1.37 -6.98 -38.71
N ASP A 368 1.85 -5.93 -38.05
CA ASP A 368 1.05 -5.08 -37.15
C ASP A 368 -0.22 -4.55 -37.83
N SER A 369 -0.13 -4.22 -39.11
CA SER A 369 -1.28 -3.74 -39.95
C SER A 369 -2.38 -4.78 -40.16
N GLN A 370 -2.12 -6.06 -39.91
CA GLN A 370 -3.08 -7.16 -40.03
C GLN A 370 -3.83 -7.45 -38.71
N LEU A 371 -3.44 -6.81 -37.63
CA LEU A 371 -4.04 -6.97 -36.31
C LEU A 371 -5.26 -6.10 -36.11
N SER A 372 -6.28 -6.63 -35.45
CA SER A 372 -7.40 -5.81 -34.99
C SER A 372 -6.93 -4.78 -33.94
N PRO A 373 -7.58 -3.59 -33.84
CA PRO A 373 -7.17 -2.57 -32.86
C PRO A 373 -7.11 -3.06 -31.43
N ALA A 374 -8.04 -3.94 -31.05
CA ALA A 374 -8.08 -4.54 -29.70
C ALA A 374 -6.89 -5.47 -29.44
N LEU A 375 -6.42 -6.20 -30.46
CA LEU A 375 -5.28 -7.09 -30.36
C LEU A 375 -3.96 -6.33 -30.29
N ARG A 376 -3.87 -5.21 -31.02
CA ARG A 376 -2.71 -4.31 -31.02
C ARG A 376 -2.49 -3.73 -29.62
N THR A 377 -3.52 -3.17 -28.99
CA THR A 377 -3.44 -2.66 -27.62
C THR A 377 -3.02 -3.75 -26.61
N ARG A 378 -3.47 -4.97 -26.81
CA ARG A 378 -3.11 -6.10 -25.96
C ARG A 378 -1.66 -6.56 -26.14
N LEU A 379 -1.11 -6.47 -27.35
CA LEU A 379 0.30 -6.78 -27.62
C LEU A 379 1.25 -5.69 -27.12
N GLU A 380 0.82 -4.43 -27.09
CA GLU A 380 1.56 -3.34 -26.46
C GLU A 380 1.74 -3.56 -24.94
N GLN A 381 0.77 -4.22 -24.29
CA GLN A 381 0.83 -4.60 -22.87
C GLN A 381 1.58 -5.91 -22.63
N THR A 382 2.13 -6.53 -23.69
CA THR A 382 2.82 -7.84 -23.71
C THR A 382 1.98 -9.03 -23.22
N ILE A 383 1.90 -10.09 -24.04
CA ILE A 383 1.18 -11.34 -23.70
C ILE A 383 2.22 -12.35 -23.24
N THR A 384 2.22 -12.69 -21.95
CA THR A 384 3.11 -13.71 -21.39
C THR A 384 2.61 -15.12 -21.75
N LEU A 385 3.54 -16.01 -22.07
CA LEU A 385 3.28 -17.39 -22.49
C LEU A 385 4.16 -18.37 -21.73
N SER A 386 3.62 -19.53 -21.43
CA SER A 386 4.35 -20.58 -20.71
C SER A 386 5.26 -21.42 -21.63
N SER A 387 5.00 -21.44 -22.94
CA SER A 387 5.78 -22.23 -23.90
C SER A 387 5.69 -21.70 -25.33
N ARG A 388 6.65 -22.13 -26.18
CA ARG A 388 6.61 -21.91 -27.64
C ARG A 388 5.38 -22.53 -28.32
N SER A 389 4.84 -23.61 -27.77
CA SER A 389 3.64 -24.26 -28.30
C SER A 389 2.40 -23.43 -28.09
N ASP A 390 2.34 -22.68 -26.99
CA ASP A 390 1.21 -21.80 -26.66
C ASP A 390 1.15 -20.62 -27.63
N ALA A 391 2.30 -20.09 -28.05
CA ALA A 391 2.36 -19.06 -29.08
C ALA A 391 1.75 -19.51 -30.42
N LYS A 392 2.02 -20.76 -30.83
CA LYS A 392 1.45 -21.31 -32.07
C LYS A 392 -0.06 -21.54 -31.96
N LYS A 393 -0.54 -22.05 -30.82
CA LYS A 393 -1.97 -22.23 -30.57
C LYS A 393 -2.69 -20.88 -30.58
N LEU A 394 -2.14 -19.89 -29.89
CA LEU A 394 -2.72 -18.56 -29.82
C LEU A 394 -2.84 -17.90 -31.19
N LEU A 395 -1.84 -18.07 -32.07
CA LEU A 395 -1.90 -17.61 -33.47
C LEU A 395 -3.00 -18.32 -34.27
N GLN A 396 -3.13 -19.65 -34.11
CA GLN A 396 -4.20 -20.41 -34.77
C GLN A 396 -5.58 -19.94 -34.30
N ASP A 397 -5.72 -19.69 -33.00
CA ASP A 397 -6.96 -19.17 -32.40
C ASP A 397 -7.29 -17.77 -32.96
N TRP A 398 -6.30 -16.89 -33.12
CA TRP A 398 -6.50 -15.57 -33.70
C TRP A 398 -6.89 -15.61 -35.19
N GLN A 399 -6.29 -16.53 -35.95
CA GLN A 399 -6.69 -16.76 -37.35
C GLN A 399 -8.10 -17.33 -37.46
N THR A 400 -8.46 -18.25 -36.58
CA THR A 400 -9.80 -18.87 -36.54
C THR A 400 -10.88 -17.86 -36.10
N ALA A 401 -10.52 -16.93 -35.22
CA ALA A 401 -11.40 -15.89 -34.73
C ALA A 401 -11.49 -14.64 -35.64
N ASN A 402 -10.85 -14.67 -36.82
CA ASN A 402 -10.77 -13.53 -37.77
C ASN A 402 -10.19 -12.24 -37.14
N LEU A 403 -9.33 -12.39 -36.12
CA LEU A 403 -8.65 -11.27 -35.46
C LEU A 403 -7.37 -10.83 -36.21
N VAL A 404 -6.92 -11.63 -37.17
CA VAL A 404 -5.80 -11.37 -38.09
C VAL A 404 -6.32 -11.54 -39.51
N THR A 405 -6.23 -10.48 -40.34
CA THR A 405 -6.62 -10.55 -41.74
C THR A 405 -5.58 -11.32 -42.54
N PRO A 406 -6.00 -12.28 -43.42
CA PRO A 406 -5.07 -12.97 -44.30
C PRO A 406 -4.35 -11.98 -45.24
N ARG A 407 -3.08 -12.20 -45.49
CA ARG A 407 -2.32 -11.47 -46.50
C ARG A 407 -2.94 -11.73 -47.87
N GLU A 408 -3.48 -10.72 -48.53
CA GLU A 408 -3.90 -10.79 -49.92
C GLU A 408 -2.65 -11.02 -50.77
N THR A 409 -2.44 -12.25 -51.20
CA THR A 409 -1.38 -12.62 -52.13
C THR A 409 -1.70 -11.92 -53.45
N ALA A 410 -0.91 -10.88 -53.78
CA ALA A 410 -0.95 -10.27 -55.10
C ALA A 410 -0.76 -11.34 -56.18
N PRO A 411 -1.56 -11.36 -57.26
CA PRO A 411 -1.44 -12.39 -58.29
C PRO A 411 -0.09 -12.26 -59.00
N VAL A 412 0.63 -13.37 -59.06
CA VAL A 412 1.86 -13.55 -59.84
C VAL A 412 1.51 -13.33 -61.32
N PRO A 413 2.14 -12.37 -62.03
CA PRO A 413 1.92 -12.23 -63.48
C PRO A 413 2.55 -13.41 -64.20
N SER A 414 1.69 -14.26 -64.84
CA SER A 414 2.11 -15.29 -65.77
C SER A 414 2.78 -14.63 -67.01
N GLN A 415 4.08 -14.87 -67.13
CA GLN A 415 4.80 -14.61 -68.37
C GLN A 415 4.43 -15.66 -69.41
N THR A 416 3.67 -15.23 -70.43
CA THR A 416 3.60 -15.99 -71.70
C THR A 416 4.23 -15.09 -72.76
N ALA A 417 5.36 -15.55 -73.24
CA ALA A 417 6.12 -14.90 -74.31
C ALA A 417 5.40 -15.06 -75.67
N THR A 418 5.27 -13.98 -76.42
CA THR A 418 5.19 -14.08 -77.87
C THR A 418 5.87 -12.86 -78.48
N LEU A 419 6.76 -13.18 -79.44
CA LEU A 419 7.73 -12.33 -80.12
C LEU A 419 7.11 -11.50 -81.25
N THR A 420 7.65 -10.24 -81.40
CA THR A 420 8.06 -9.48 -82.57
C THR A 420 7.01 -8.82 -83.53
N PRO A 421 7.44 -7.82 -84.34
CA PRO A 421 8.35 -6.70 -84.13
C PRO A 421 7.88 -5.35 -84.72
N ASN A 422 8.67 -4.31 -84.47
CA ASN A 422 8.95 -3.14 -85.38
C ASN A 422 8.03 -1.90 -85.45
N ALA A 423 8.46 -0.76 -85.16
CA ALA A 423 9.13 0.30 -85.91
C ALA A 423 8.82 1.70 -85.35
N THR A 424 9.92 2.40 -85.06
CA THR A 424 10.30 3.73 -85.55
C THR A 424 9.65 5.03 -85.00
N GLN A 425 10.57 5.79 -84.33
CA GLN A 425 10.73 7.28 -84.39
C GLN A 425 9.59 8.12 -83.76
N SER A 426 9.81 9.22 -83.10
CA SER A 426 10.88 10.19 -83.00
C SER A 426 10.62 11.18 -81.87
N THR A 427 11.68 11.64 -81.22
CA THR A 427 11.93 13.04 -80.84
C THR A 427 10.79 13.90 -80.27
N SER A 428 10.90 14.61 -79.19
CA SER A 428 11.93 15.58 -78.79
C SER A 428 11.49 16.30 -77.52
N THR A 429 12.43 16.54 -76.67
CA THR A 429 12.78 17.83 -76.07
C THR A 429 11.73 18.63 -75.29
N ASN A 430 11.88 18.83 -74.02
CA ASN A 430 12.50 19.98 -73.38
C ASN A 430 12.00 20.14 -71.94
N ALA A 431 12.90 20.35 -71.11
CA ALA A 431 12.79 20.86 -69.72
C ALA A 431 12.83 22.40 -69.74
N PRO A 432 12.92 23.03 -68.61
CA PRO A 432 12.00 23.71 -67.73
C PRO A 432 12.06 25.25 -67.93
N PRO A 433 11.64 26.16 -67.12
CA PRO A 433 12.10 26.49 -65.80
C PRO A 433 11.13 27.18 -64.77
N SER A 434 11.54 27.11 -63.55
CA SER A 434 11.73 28.14 -62.50
C SER A 434 10.82 29.35 -62.38
N ALA A 435 10.50 29.60 -61.13
CA ALA A 435 10.76 30.82 -60.37
C ALA A 435 9.55 31.64 -59.87
N THR A 436 9.57 31.81 -58.59
CA THR A 436 9.52 33.06 -57.80
C THR A 436 8.23 33.88 -57.68
N GLY A 437 8.07 34.29 -56.45
CA GLY A 437 7.56 35.60 -56.04
C GLY A 437 6.33 35.50 -55.13
N ASP A 438 6.50 35.62 -53.92
CA ASP A 438 6.53 36.83 -53.05
C ASP A 438 5.17 37.49 -52.80
N ASP A 439 4.95 37.61 -51.53
CA ASP A 439 4.59 38.81 -50.76
C ASP A 439 3.15 39.16 -50.40
N THR A 440 3.07 39.47 -49.13
CA THR A 440 2.35 40.55 -48.41
C THR A 440 0.89 40.34 -48.03
N ALA A 441 0.67 40.16 -46.74
CA ALA A 441 0.36 41.18 -45.73
C ALA A 441 -1.12 41.65 -45.67
N ALA A 442 -1.52 41.72 -44.44
CA ALA A 442 -2.31 42.76 -43.77
C ALA A 442 -3.77 42.46 -43.38
N THR A 443 -3.93 42.31 -42.07
CA THR A 443 -4.66 43.23 -41.15
C THR A 443 -6.17 43.40 -41.34
N SER A 444 -6.96 43.11 -40.34
CA SER A 444 -7.64 44.05 -39.47
C SER A 444 -8.93 43.47 -38.85
N THR A 445 -8.99 43.41 -37.52
CA THR A 445 -9.83 44.20 -36.62
C THR A 445 -11.35 44.16 -36.73
N GLY A 446 -11.92 44.00 -35.54
CA GLY A 446 -13.26 44.50 -35.17
C GLY A 446 -14.05 43.45 -34.38
N GLU A 447 -14.00 43.42 -33.08
CA GLU A 447 -14.84 44.19 -32.15
C GLU A 447 -16.33 44.05 -32.36
N ASN A 448 -17.04 43.39 -31.47
CA ASN A 448 -17.95 44.02 -30.51
C ASN A 448 -18.86 43.03 -29.80
N ASN A 449 -18.82 43.11 -28.52
CA ASN A 449 -19.90 42.79 -27.56
C ASN A 449 -20.94 43.94 -27.64
N PRO A 450 -22.19 43.90 -27.12
CA PRO A 450 -22.53 43.50 -25.77
C PRO A 450 -23.97 42.97 -25.50
N ALA A 451 -24.09 42.36 -24.36
CA ALA A 451 -25.02 42.64 -23.26
C ALA A 451 -26.52 42.38 -23.30
N THR A 452 -26.95 41.95 -22.13
CA THR A 452 -28.22 42.11 -21.36
C THR A 452 -29.35 41.13 -21.72
N SER A 453 -30.19 40.59 -20.84
CA SER A 453 -30.51 40.82 -19.42
C SER A 453 -31.60 39.82 -18.99
N ASN A 454 -31.63 39.53 -17.67
CA ASN A 454 -32.79 39.37 -16.81
C ASN A 454 -33.83 38.27 -16.96
N GLY A 455 -34.15 37.72 -15.81
CA GLY A 455 -35.49 37.35 -15.30
C GLY A 455 -35.43 36.05 -14.49
N GLU A 456 -35.24 36.11 -13.21
CA GLU A 456 -36.20 36.04 -12.09
C GLU A 456 -37.06 34.77 -11.99
N ALA A 457 -36.95 34.26 -10.84
CA ALA A 457 -37.53 33.16 -10.10
C ALA A 457 -39.11 33.07 -10.17
N PRO A 458 -39.78 32.07 -9.52
CA PRO A 458 -39.67 31.84 -8.06
C PRO A 458 -39.09 30.49 -7.68
#